data_9ee78b1c989b6019f228d224422a6779
#
_entry.id   9ee78b1c989b6019f228d224422a6779
#
_cell.length_a   1.000
_cell.length_b   1.000
_cell.length_c   1.000
_cell.angle_alpha   90.00
_cell.angle_beta   90.00
_cell.angle_gamma   90.00
#
_symmetry.space_group_name_H-M   'P 1'
#
loop_
_entity.id
_entity.type
_entity.pdbx_description
1 polymer ?
#
loop_
_entity_poly.entity_id
_entity_poly.type
_entity_poly.pdbx_seq_one_letter_code
_entity_poly.pdbx_strand_id
1 'polypeptide(L)'
;TRIIPCEFLVASESHEAYLDHHHKSLLSNCFAQSEALMRGRSFKEISSILSSGQMKQDEFAKQAKHRVFPGNRPSTTLLYPKLTPKILGKIIALYEHRVFVEGKILGINSFDQWGVELGKELATDLEKVFIDGSESKDLNSSTENLIKIAKAMRQ
;
A
#
# COMPACT_ATOMS: atom_id res chain seq x y z
N THR A 1 -8.98 -17.66 -2.12
CA THR A 1 -8.12 -16.46 -2.06
C THR A 1 -8.62 -15.56 -0.94
N ARG A 2 -7.72 -15.09 -0.07
CA ARG A 2 -8.07 -14.19 1.03
C ARG A 2 -8.53 -12.85 0.46
N ILE A 3 -9.68 -12.36 0.90
CA ILE A 3 -10.20 -11.04 0.53
C ILE A 3 -9.47 -9.99 1.36
N ILE A 4 -8.95 -8.97 0.68
CA ILE A 4 -8.28 -7.82 1.31
C ILE A 4 -9.21 -6.63 1.14
N PRO A 5 -9.74 -6.04 2.24
CA PRO A 5 -10.52 -4.82 2.16
C PRO A 5 -9.64 -3.65 1.75
N CYS A 6 -10.18 -2.77 0.92
CA CYS A 6 -9.49 -1.57 0.43
C CYS A 6 -10.13 -0.31 1.03
N GLU A 7 -9.31 0.73 1.21
CA GLU A 7 -9.80 2.05 1.61
C GLU A 7 -9.42 3.10 0.57
N PHE A 8 -10.36 3.98 0.28
CA PHE A 8 -10.20 5.13 -0.61
C PHE A 8 -10.38 6.40 0.21
N LEU A 9 -9.42 7.32 0.11
CA LEU A 9 -9.48 8.62 0.77
C LEU A 9 -9.49 9.69 -0.32
N VAL A 10 -10.54 10.51 -0.34
CA VAL A 10 -10.65 11.53 -1.37
C VAL A 10 -11.34 12.80 -0.86
N ALA A 11 -10.79 13.96 -1.25
CA ALA A 11 -11.42 15.26 -1.00
C ALA A 11 -12.50 15.53 -2.07
N SER A 12 -13.59 16.19 -1.72
CA SER A 12 -14.58 16.66 -2.68
C SER A 12 -14.13 17.90 -3.45
N GLU A 13 -13.21 18.69 -2.86
CA GLU A 13 -12.70 19.93 -3.44
C GLU A 13 -11.17 19.92 -3.57
N SER A 14 -10.68 20.49 -4.68
CA SER A 14 -9.25 20.79 -4.88
C SER A 14 -8.84 22.06 -4.14
N HIS A 15 -7.56 22.20 -3.81
CA HIS A 15 -6.98 23.47 -3.38
C HIS A 15 -6.84 24.45 -4.55
N GLU A 16 -6.68 23.93 -5.77
CA GLU A 16 -6.43 24.67 -6.99
C GLU A 16 -7.68 24.73 -7.86
N ALA A 17 -8.39 25.85 -7.80
CA ALA A 17 -9.65 26.01 -8.54
C ALA A 17 -9.50 25.85 -10.06
N TYR A 18 -8.37 26.23 -10.64
CA TYR A 18 -8.08 26.09 -12.08
C TYR A 18 -7.88 24.63 -12.52
N LEU A 19 -7.66 23.71 -11.59
CA LEU A 19 -7.54 22.28 -11.85
C LEU A 19 -8.83 21.50 -11.60
N ASP A 20 -9.98 22.17 -11.52
CA ASP A 20 -11.27 21.54 -11.20
C ASP A 20 -11.61 20.35 -12.11
N HIS A 21 -11.30 20.43 -13.39
CA HIS A 21 -11.53 19.32 -14.32
C HIS A 21 -10.66 18.08 -14.01
N HIS A 22 -9.41 18.27 -13.59
CA HIS A 22 -8.55 17.17 -13.13
C HIS A 22 -9.09 16.57 -11.83
N HIS A 23 -9.58 17.41 -10.93
CA HIS A 23 -10.15 16.96 -9.67
C HIS A 23 -11.44 16.15 -9.87
N LYS A 24 -12.32 16.56 -10.78
CA LYS A 24 -13.50 15.79 -11.19
C LYS A 24 -13.12 14.44 -11.79
N SER A 25 -12.07 14.40 -12.60
CA SER A 25 -11.53 13.15 -13.14
C SER A 25 -10.99 12.24 -12.03
N LEU A 26 -10.28 12.79 -11.04
CA LEU A 26 -9.79 12.06 -9.86
C LEU A 26 -10.95 11.47 -9.06
N LEU A 27 -11.99 12.25 -8.75
CA LEU A 27 -13.19 11.76 -8.06
C LEU A 27 -13.86 10.63 -8.83
N SER A 28 -14.05 10.81 -10.13
CA SER A 28 -14.67 9.81 -11.01
C SER A 28 -13.88 8.51 -11.00
N ASN A 29 -12.55 8.58 -11.09
CA ASN A 29 -11.69 7.41 -11.01
C ASN A 29 -11.75 6.74 -9.63
N CYS A 30 -11.72 7.51 -8.55
CA CYS A 30 -11.82 6.99 -7.19
C CYS A 30 -13.13 6.19 -6.99
N PHE A 31 -14.25 6.76 -7.40
CA PHE A 31 -15.55 6.11 -7.28
C PHE A 31 -15.69 4.92 -8.22
N ALA A 32 -15.16 5.01 -9.43
CA ALA A 32 -15.16 3.90 -10.38
C ALA A 32 -14.34 2.70 -9.88
N GLN A 33 -13.23 2.92 -9.15
CA GLN A 33 -12.44 1.83 -8.57
C GLN A 33 -13.22 1.11 -7.45
N SER A 34 -13.89 1.84 -6.56
CA SER A 34 -14.71 1.23 -5.52
C SER A 34 -15.92 0.48 -6.12
N GLU A 35 -16.56 1.05 -7.13
CA GLU A 35 -17.65 0.41 -7.88
C GLU A 35 -17.16 -0.88 -8.57
N ALA A 36 -15.98 -0.86 -9.20
CA ALA A 36 -15.40 -2.02 -9.85
C ALA A 36 -15.12 -3.17 -8.85
N LEU A 37 -14.62 -2.86 -7.66
CA LEU A 37 -14.42 -3.84 -6.59
C LEU A 37 -15.75 -4.45 -6.12
N MET A 38 -16.80 -3.66 -6.04
CA MET A 38 -18.13 -4.11 -5.63
C MET A 38 -18.79 -4.99 -6.71
N ARG A 39 -18.84 -4.53 -7.95
CA ARG A 39 -19.56 -5.21 -9.03
C ARG A 39 -18.79 -6.37 -9.65
N GLY A 40 -17.49 -6.16 -9.87
CA GLY A 40 -16.70 -7.05 -10.71
C GLY A 40 -17.10 -6.96 -12.20
N ARG A 41 -16.64 -7.95 -12.97
CA ARG A 41 -16.97 -8.09 -14.38
C ARG A 41 -17.07 -9.55 -14.78
N SER A 42 -18.23 -9.96 -15.25
CA SER A 42 -18.52 -11.33 -15.63
C SER A 42 -17.95 -11.71 -17.01
N PHE A 43 -17.80 -13.00 -17.25
CA PHE A 43 -17.41 -13.50 -18.57
C PHE A 43 -18.42 -13.12 -19.65
N LYS A 44 -19.72 -13.08 -19.33
CA LYS A 44 -20.79 -12.71 -20.27
C LYS A 44 -20.63 -11.25 -20.74
N GLU A 45 -20.35 -10.34 -19.82
CA GLU A 45 -20.11 -8.92 -20.15
C GLU A 45 -18.86 -8.75 -21.01
N ILE A 46 -17.78 -9.47 -20.68
CA ILE A 46 -16.55 -9.44 -21.47
C ILE A 46 -16.80 -10.01 -22.87
N SER A 47 -17.53 -11.11 -22.97
CA SER A 47 -17.85 -11.71 -24.25
C SER A 47 -18.64 -10.77 -25.16
N SER A 48 -19.60 -10.02 -24.62
CA SER A 48 -20.36 -9.04 -25.40
C SER A 48 -19.48 -7.88 -25.89
N ILE A 49 -18.53 -7.41 -25.07
CA ILE A 49 -17.60 -6.34 -25.46
C ILE A 49 -16.62 -6.81 -26.54
N LEU A 50 -16.07 -8.00 -26.40
CA LEU A 50 -15.05 -8.54 -27.32
C LEU A 50 -15.66 -9.06 -28.64
N SER A 51 -16.93 -9.51 -28.64
CA SER A 51 -17.61 -9.98 -29.82
C SER A 51 -17.90 -8.88 -30.87
N SER A 52 -17.83 -7.61 -30.47
CA SER A 52 -17.93 -6.47 -31.39
C SER A 52 -16.64 -6.20 -32.19
N GLY A 53 -15.54 -6.89 -31.91
CA GLY A 53 -14.26 -6.78 -32.60
C GLY A 53 -13.95 -8.03 -33.44
N GLN A 54 -13.21 -7.88 -34.56
CA GLN A 54 -12.69 -8.99 -35.36
C GLN A 54 -11.46 -9.64 -34.71
N MET A 55 -11.68 -10.37 -33.59
CA MET A 55 -10.59 -10.99 -32.84
C MET A 55 -10.54 -12.51 -33.08
N LYS A 56 -9.32 -13.08 -33.19
CA LYS A 56 -9.15 -14.53 -33.29
C LYS A 56 -9.59 -15.22 -32.00
N GLN A 57 -10.15 -16.43 -32.10
CA GLN A 57 -10.76 -17.14 -30.99
C GLN A 57 -9.77 -17.43 -29.84
N ASP A 58 -8.51 -17.74 -30.14
CA ASP A 58 -7.48 -17.98 -29.13
C ASP A 58 -7.09 -16.71 -28.37
N GLU A 59 -7.06 -15.59 -29.05
CA GLU A 59 -6.79 -14.28 -28.45
C GLU A 59 -7.96 -13.81 -27.61
N PHE A 60 -9.19 -14.05 -28.07
CA PHE A 60 -10.40 -13.82 -27.30
C PHE A 60 -10.38 -14.56 -25.96
N ALA A 61 -10.06 -15.87 -25.96
CA ALA A 61 -10.03 -16.69 -24.75
C ALA A 61 -8.98 -16.21 -23.74
N LYS A 62 -7.79 -15.79 -24.23
CA LYS A 62 -6.74 -15.20 -23.38
C LYS A 62 -7.18 -13.88 -22.77
N GLN A 63 -7.67 -12.95 -23.59
CA GLN A 63 -8.09 -11.63 -23.12
C GLN A 63 -9.29 -11.71 -22.17
N ALA A 64 -10.25 -12.60 -22.42
CA ALA A 64 -11.38 -12.79 -21.54
C ALA A 64 -10.95 -13.21 -20.13
N LYS A 65 -10.02 -14.17 -19.99
CA LYS A 65 -9.50 -14.61 -18.70
C LYS A 65 -8.85 -13.48 -17.87
N HIS A 66 -8.16 -12.55 -18.52
CA HIS A 66 -7.51 -11.43 -17.86
C HIS A 66 -8.48 -10.30 -17.47
N ARG A 67 -9.63 -10.20 -18.12
CA ARG A 67 -10.60 -9.12 -17.93
C ARG A 67 -11.75 -9.50 -17.01
N VAL A 68 -11.95 -10.80 -16.75
CA VAL A 68 -12.95 -11.29 -15.78
C VAL A 68 -12.39 -11.19 -14.38
N PHE A 69 -13.10 -10.57 -13.49
CA PHE A 69 -12.76 -10.55 -12.07
C PHE A 69 -14.04 -10.57 -11.21
N PRO A 70 -14.02 -11.33 -10.10
CA PRO A 70 -15.16 -11.40 -9.21
C PRO A 70 -15.33 -10.06 -8.50
N GLY A 71 -16.56 -9.60 -8.38
CA GLY A 71 -16.93 -8.50 -7.50
C GLY A 71 -16.99 -8.92 -6.04
N ASN A 72 -17.87 -8.27 -5.29
CA ASN A 72 -18.09 -8.52 -3.86
C ASN A 72 -16.78 -8.40 -3.06
N ARG A 73 -15.98 -7.37 -3.38
CA ARG A 73 -14.77 -6.99 -2.65
C ARG A 73 -15.10 -5.79 -1.77
N PRO A 74 -14.99 -5.94 -0.43
CA PRO A 74 -15.34 -4.84 0.47
C PRO A 74 -14.36 -3.67 0.30
N SER A 75 -14.92 -2.47 0.30
CA SER A 75 -14.16 -1.23 0.34
C SER A 75 -14.87 -0.20 1.20
N THR A 76 -14.10 0.73 1.74
CA THR A 76 -14.58 1.90 2.47
C THR A 76 -14.09 3.15 1.76
N THR A 77 -14.97 4.14 1.60
CA THR A 77 -14.56 5.44 1.04
C THR A 77 -14.71 6.52 2.10
N LEU A 78 -13.59 7.15 2.48
CA LEU A 78 -13.56 8.34 3.32
C LEU A 78 -13.60 9.57 2.43
N LEU A 79 -14.79 10.15 2.30
CA LEU A 79 -15.02 11.39 1.56
C LEU A 79 -15.01 12.56 2.54
N TYR A 80 -14.21 13.57 2.25
CA TYR A 80 -14.12 14.79 3.08
C TYR A 80 -14.12 16.04 2.19
N PRO A 81 -14.51 17.23 2.73
CA PRO A 81 -14.68 18.43 1.90
C PRO A 81 -13.37 18.85 1.21
N LYS A 82 -12.33 19.17 1.96
CA LYS A 82 -11.04 19.66 1.47
C LYS A 82 -9.92 19.21 2.41
N LEU A 83 -8.76 18.85 1.89
CA LEU A 83 -7.64 18.42 2.72
C LEU A 83 -6.97 19.62 3.40
N THR A 84 -7.54 20.04 4.52
CA THR A 84 -6.95 21.05 5.38
C THR A 84 -6.10 20.40 6.48
N PRO A 85 -5.22 21.15 7.20
CA PRO A 85 -4.51 20.62 8.37
C PRO A 85 -5.45 20.03 9.42
N LYS A 86 -6.63 20.63 9.63
CA LYS A 86 -7.66 20.10 10.53
C LYS A 86 -8.21 18.75 10.07
N ILE A 87 -8.49 18.59 8.79
CA ILE A 87 -8.98 17.32 8.22
C ILE A 87 -7.89 16.26 8.27
N LEU A 88 -6.65 16.60 7.92
CA LEU A 88 -5.51 15.70 8.04
C LEU A 88 -5.33 15.20 9.47
N GLY A 89 -5.38 16.11 10.47
CA GLY A 89 -5.31 15.72 11.88
C GLY A 89 -6.43 14.76 12.29
N LYS A 90 -7.66 14.96 11.78
CA LYS A 90 -8.77 14.03 12.03
C LYS A 90 -8.53 12.65 11.39
N ILE A 91 -7.97 12.59 10.19
CA ILE A 91 -7.64 11.33 9.51
C ILE A 91 -6.56 10.59 10.30
N ILE A 92 -5.50 11.28 10.72
CA ILE A 92 -4.43 10.68 11.54
C ILE A 92 -5.02 10.11 12.83
N ALA A 93 -5.81 10.90 13.57
CA ALA A 93 -6.43 10.45 14.82
C ALA A 93 -7.36 9.25 14.61
N LEU A 94 -8.10 9.20 13.48
CA LEU A 94 -8.95 8.06 13.13
C LEU A 94 -8.12 6.78 13.01
N TYR A 95 -6.99 6.84 12.30
CA TYR A 95 -6.12 5.67 12.12
C TYR A 95 -5.38 5.28 13.40
N GLU A 96 -4.97 6.23 14.23
CA GLU A 96 -4.39 5.94 15.55
C GLU A 96 -5.37 5.18 16.43
N HIS A 97 -6.61 5.66 16.51
CA HIS A 97 -7.68 4.97 17.26
C HIS A 97 -7.98 3.58 16.68
N ARG A 98 -8.01 3.46 15.36
CA ARG A 98 -8.23 2.19 14.69
C ARG A 98 -7.14 1.17 15.06
N VAL A 99 -5.86 1.54 14.95
CA VAL A 99 -4.73 0.66 15.30
C VAL A 99 -4.80 0.25 16.78
N PHE A 100 -5.14 1.20 17.66
CA PHE A 100 -5.33 0.89 19.08
C PHE A 100 -6.43 -0.14 19.30
N VAL A 101 -7.61 0.07 18.70
CA VAL A 101 -8.77 -0.85 18.83
C VAL A 101 -8.45 -2.22 18.22
N GLU A 102 -7.85 -2.26 17.03
CA GLU A 102 -7.42 -3.51 16.38
C GLU A 102 -6.44 -4.29 17.26
N GLY A 103 -5.44 -3.61 17.83
CA GLY A 103 -4.49 -4.22 18.77
C GLY A 103 -5.19 -4.78 20.01
N LYS A 104 -6.17 -4.05 20.55
CA LYS A 104 -6.94 -4.53 21.71
C LYS A 104 -7.77 -5.77 21.38
N ILE A 105 -8.40 -5.81 20.21
CA ILE A 105 -9.19 -6.96 19.73
C ILE A 105 -8.30 -8.18 19.51
N LEU A 106 -7.11 -7.98 18.94
CA LEU A 106 -6.16 -9.04 18.62
C LEU A 106 -5.31 -9.48 19.82
N GLY A 107 -5.40 -8.80 20.97
CA GLY A 107 -4.57 -9.06 22.13
C GLY A 107 -3.10 -8.66 21.94
N ILE A 108 -2.83 -7.67 21.07
CA ILE A 108 -1.50 -7.16 20.76
C ILE A 108 -1.32 -5.80 21.42
N ASN A 109 -0.10 -5.51 21.94
CA ASN A 109 0.23 -4.18 22.41
C ASN A 109 0.49 -3.26 21.22
N SER A 110 -0.45 -2.33 20.97
CA SER A 110 -0.36 -1.36 19.86
C SER A 110 0.76 -0.33 20.00
N PHE A 111 1.37 -0.21 21.19
CA PHE A 111 2.42 0.77 21.51
C PHE A 111 3.81 0.16 21.57
N ASP A 112 3.95 -1.12 21.22
CA ASP A 112 5.21 -1.83 21.25
C ASP A 112 5.49 -2.52 19.92
N GLN A 113 6.77 -2.55 19.55
CA GLN A 113 7.22 -3.17 18.31
C GLN A 113 8.48 -4.01 18.59
N TRP A 114 8.29 -5.16 19.16
CA TRP A 114 9.36 -6.07 19.59
C TRP A 114 10.34 -6.43 18.47
N GLY A 115 9.91 -6.49 17.23
CA GLY A 115 10.77 -6.83 16.10
C GLY A 115 11.89 -5.82 15.79
N VAL A 116 11.86 -4.62 16.38
CA VAL A 116 12.92 -3.62 16.19
C VAL A 116 14.06 -3.73 17.21
N GLU A 117 13.90 -4.46 18.31
CA GLU A 117 14.90 -4.58 19.37
C GLU A 117 16.15 -5.27 18.84
N LEU A 118 16.03 -6.42 18.20
CA LEU A 118 17.15 -7.14 17.60
C LEU A 118 17.97 -6.27 16.64
N GLY A 119 17.30 -5.47 15.81
CA GLY A 119 17.98 -4.55 14.89
C GLY A 119 18.79 -3.48 15.60
N LYS A 120 18.31 -2.97 16.74
CA LYS A 120 19.02 -1.99 17.56
C LYS A 120 20.23 -2.60 18.28
N GLU A 121 20.08 -3.79 18.83
CA GLU A 121 21.17 -4.54 19.46
C GLU A 121 22.30 -4.79 18.45
N LEU A 122 21.97 -5.34 17.28
CA LEU A 122 22.93 -5.57 16.21
C LEU A 122 23.58 -4.27 15.72
N ALA A 123 22.82 -3.18 15.59
CA ALA A 123 23.35 -1.88 15.19
C ALA A 123 24.36 -1.33 16.18
N THR A 124 24.10 -1.47 17.49
CA THR A 124 25.04 -1.04 18.56
C THR A 124 26.38 -1.78 18.49
N ASP A 125 26.36 -3.07 18.17
CA ASP A 125 27.57 -3.86 18.02
C ASP A 125 28.33 -3.53 16.73
N LEU A 126 27.60 -3.30 15.64
CA LEU A 126 28.19 -2.85 14.37
C LEU A 126 28.79 -1.45 14.46
N GLU A 127 28.20 -0.54 15.25
CA GLU A 127 28.72 0.80 15.49
C GLU A 127 30.14 0.75 16.09
N LYS A 128 30.38 -0.12 17.06
CA LYS A 128 31.71 -0.33 17.63
C LYS A 128 32.74 -0.74 16.58
N VAL A 129 32.37 -1.62 15.64
CA VAL A 129 33.24 -2.04 14.53
C VAL A 129 33.62 -0.87 13.61
N PHE A 130 32.74 0.11 13.44
CA PHE A 130 33.03 1.31 12.65
C PHE A 130 33.83 2.35 13.38
N ILE A 131 33.62 2.54 14.70
CA ILE A 131 34.25 3.58 15.52
C ILE A 131 35.64 3.10 16.01
N ASP A 132 35.68 1.94 16.63
CA ASP A 132 36.88 1.46 17.36
C ASP A 132 37.71 0.47 16.53
N GLY A 133 37.22 0.03 15.37
CA GLY A 133 37.87 -1.02 14.60
C GLY A 133 37.84 -2.40 15.26
N SER A 134 37.04 -2.59 16.31
CA SER A 134 36.91 -3.83 17.03
C SER A 134 36.40 -4.95 16.13
N GLU A 135 36.96 -6.15 16.29
CA GLU A 135 36.42 -7.34 15.61
C GLU A 135 35.14 -7.77 16.32
N SER A 136 34.01 -7.78 15.60
CA SER A 136 32.78 -8.40 16.10
C SER A 136 32.87 -9.91 15.87
N LYS A 137 32.77 -10.67 16.97
CA LYS A 137 33.04 -12.13 16.96
C LYS A 137 31.97 -12.98 16.26
N ASP A 138 30.81 -12.44 15.89
CA ASP A 138 29.66 -13.20 15.40
C ASP A 138 28.97 -12.60 14.13
N LEU A 139 29.73 -11.87 13.30
CA LEU A 139 29.17 -11.34 12.06
C LEU A 139 29.10 -12.42 10.99
N ASN A 140 27.97 -12.47 10.27
CA ASN A 140 27.92 -13.29 9.06
C ASN A 140 28.75 -12.67 7.93
N SER A 141 29.20 -13.51 7.00
CA SER A 141 30.07 -13.11 5.88
C SER A 141 29.50 -11.98 5.00
N SER A 142 28.19 -11.87 4.88
CA SER A 142 27.53 -10.78 4.14
C SER A 142 27.75 -9.44 4.83
N THR A 143 27.51 -9.35 6.13
CA THR A 143 27.71 -8.13 6.91
C THR A 143 29.17 -7.72 6.96
N GLU A 144 30.10 -8.69 7.13
CA GLU A 144 31.54 -8.42 7.08
C GLU A 144 31.99 -7.81 5.75
N ASN A 145 31.50 -8.36 4.63
CA ASN A 145 31.82 -7.82 3.31
C ASN A 145 31.24 -6.42 3.09
N LEU A 146 30.02 -6.15 3.56
CA LEU A 146 29.43 -4.82 3.49
C LEU A 146 30.26 -3.80 4.28
N ILE A 147 30.75 -4.16 5.47
CA ILE A 147 31.62 -3.30 6.28
C ILE A 147 32.93 -3.01 5.56
N LYS A 148 33.59 -4.04 4.99
CA LYS A 148 34.84 -3.88 4.22
C LYS A 148 34.65 -2.94 3.03
N ILE A 149 33.58 -3.12 2.25
CA ILE A 149 33.28 -2.27 1.10
C ILE A 149 32.98 -0.84 1.56
N ALA A 150 32.17 -0.67 2.60
CA ALA A 150 31.83 0.65 3.13
C ALA A 150 33.07 1.41 3.65
N LYS A 151 34.00 0.73 4.31
CA LYS A 151 35.28 1.32 4.75
C LYS A 151 36.17 1.71 3.57
N ALA A 152 36.24 0.88 2.52
CA ALA A 152 37.02 1.16 1.32
C ALA A 152 36.49 2.35 0.51
N MET A 153 35.19 2.59 0.51
CA MET A 153 34.55 3.72 -0.18
C MET A 153 34.70 5.07 0.55
N ARG A 154 35.14 5.06 1.82
CA ARG A 154 35.36 6.28 2.61
C ARG A 154 36.76 6.85 2.50
N GLN A 155 37.69 6.16 1.82
CA GLN A 155 39.03 6.62 1.48
C GLN A 155 38.99 7.43 0.18
#